data_03b00d6be0473bfc7d1533337f00c293
#
_entry.id   03b00d6be0473bfc7d1533337f00c293
#
_cell.length_a   1.000
_cell.length_b   1.000
_cell.length_c   1.000
_cell.angle_alpha   90.00
_cell.angle_beta   90.00
_cell.angle_gamma   90.00
#
_symmetry.space_group_name_H-M   'P 1'
#
loop_
_entity.id
_entity.type
_entity.pdbx_description
1 polymer ?
#
loop_
_entity_poly.entity_id
_entity_poly.type
_entity_poly.pdbx_seq_one_letter_code
_entity_poly.pdbx_strand_id
1 'polypeptide(L)'
;MEDVRHYGFEVRRLDHVFARNLEAKVREKGIDELTLMHGWIIRYLIENQDKDIYQKDIEKHCSIGRSTVTNILQLMEKKGLIRREAVPNDARLKKVMLTQKGLKSHEGIEQLIMELNHQMIQGISAGCRPYHCDG
;
A
#
# COMPACT_ATOMS: atom_id res chain seq x y z
N MET A 1 7.53 -18.01 -28.66
CA MET A 1 6.55 -17.00 -28.24
C MET A 1 6.16 -17.20 -26.81
N GLU A 2 6.27 -16.17 -26.00
CA GLU A 2 5.91 -16.27 -24.61
C GLU A 2 4.40 -16.39 -24.43
N ASP A 3 4.02 -17.19 -23.47
CA ASP A 3 2.62 -17.41 -23.16
C ASP A 3 2.14 -16.34 -22.18
N VAL A 4 1.53 -15.29 -22.70
CA VAL A 4 1.05 -14.15 -21.90
C VAL A 4 -0.03 -14.54 -20.91
N ARG A 5 -0.62 -15.71 -21.04
CA ARG A 5 -1.68 -16.17 -20.11
C ARG A 5 -1.17 -16.36 -18.69
N HIS A 6 0.11 -16.60 -18.53
CA HIS A 6 0.70 -16.86 -17.21
C HIS A 6 1.12 -15.60 -16.47
N TYR A 7 1.19 -14.45 -17.13
CA TYR A 7 1.65 -13.22 -16.50
C TYR A 7 0.71 -12.76 -15.38
N GLY A 8 -0.59 -12.80 -15.62
CA GLY A 8 -1.55 -12.39 -14.60
C GLY A 8 -1.48 -13.27 -13.35
N PHE A 9 -1.31 -14.58 -13.55
CA PHE A 9 -1.17 -15.51 -12.44
C PHE A 9 0.11 -15.23 -11.64
N GLU A 10 1.23 -15.03 -12.33
CA GLU A 10 2.51 -14.76 -11.65
C GLU A 10 2.49 -13.47 -10.86
N VAL A 11 1.91 -12.41 -11.42
CA VAL A 11 1.79 -11.13 -10.71
C VAL A 11 0.95 -11.30 -9.45
N ARG A 12 -0.16 -12.00 -9.54
CA ARG A 12 -1.03 -12.24 -8.39
C ARG A 12 -0.33 -13.09 -7.33
N ARG A 13 0.40 -14.11 -7.76
CA ARG A 13 1.13 -14.97 -6.85
C ARG A 13 2.20 -14.18 -6.08
N LEU A 14 2.95 -13.33 -6.79
CA LEU A 14 3.97 -12.48 -6.17
C LEU A 14 3.35 -11.50 -5.18
N ASP A 15 2.21 -10.95 -5.53
CA ASP A 15 1.49 -10.02 -4.65
C ASP A 15 1.11 -10.71 -3.34
N HIS A 16 0.58 -11.91 -3.41
CA HIS A 16 0.20 -12.67 -2.20
C HIS A 16 1.42 -13.01 -1.35
N VAL A 17 2.51 -13.44 -1.96
CA VAL A 17 3.73 -13.77 -1.23
C VAL A 17 4.30 -12.53 -0.55
N PHE A 18 4.34 -11.41 -1.26
CA PHE A 18 4.84 -10.15 -0.73
C PHE A 18 3.99 -9.68 0.47
N ALA A 19 2.67 -9.72 0.32
CA ALA A 19 1.76 -9.27 1.38
C ALA A 19 1.93 -10.11 2.65
N ARG A 20 2.04 -11.43 2.51
CA ARG A 20 2.22 -12.31 3.66
C ARG A 20 3.53 -12.05 4.38
N ASN A 21 4.61 -11.83 3.62
CA ASN A 21 5.92 -11.55 4.21
C ASN A 21 5.92 -10.21 4.94
N LEU A 22 5.26 -9.21 4.36
CA LEU A 22 5.15 -7.90 5.00
C LEU A 22 4.36 -8.00 6.31
N GLU A 23 3.23 -8.68 6.30
CA GLU A 23 2.39 -8.86 7.49
C GLU A 23 3.14 -9.57 8.61
N ALA A 24 3.91 -10.60 8.25
CA ALA A 24 4.71 -11.34 9.23
C ALA A 24 5.77 -10.45 9.88
N LYS A 25 6.44 -9.62 9.08
CA LYS A 25 7.48 -8.73 9.60
C LYS A 25 6.92 -7.61 10.47
N VAL A 26 5.79 -7.06 10.07
CA VAL A 26 5.10 -6.04 10.88
C VAL A 26 4.71 -6.62 12.23
N ARG A 27 4.22 -7.85 12.24
CA ARG A 27 3.82 -8.54 13.46
C ARG A 27 5.02 -8.81 14.37
N GLU A 28 6.15 -9.25 13.79
CA GLU A 28 7.38 -9.50 14.55
C GLU A 28 7.87 -8.27 15.29
N LYS A 29 7.70 -7.08 14.71
CA LYS A 29 8.16 -5.84 15.32
C LYS A 29 7.17 -5.26 16.32
N GLY A 30 6.05 -5.93 16.55
CA GLY A 30 5.04 -5.48 17.49
C GLY A 30 4.34 -4.19 17.09
N ILE A 31 4.37 -3.86 15.83
CA ILE A 31 3.69 -2.69 15.29
C ILE A 31 2.23 -3.08 15.01
N ASP A 32 1.33 -2.11 15.12
CA ASP A 32 -0.07 -2.33 14.76
C ASP A 32 -0.17 -2.94 13.37
N GLU A 33 -1.09 -3.87 13.25
CA GLU A 33 -1.27 -4.61 12.01
C GLU A 33 -1.74 -3.66 10.90
N LEU A 34 -0.79 -3.18 10.10
CA LEU A 34 -1.08 -2.38 8.93
C LEU A 34 -0.99 -3.28 7.72
N THR A 35 -2.04 -3.26 6.92
CA THR A 35 -2.00 -3.98 5.66
C THR A 35 -1.10 -3.23 4.69
N LEU A 36 -0.65 -3.92 3.66
CA LEU A 36 0.13 -3.30 2.60
C LEU A 36 -0.59 -2.07 2.02
N MET A 37 -1.91 -2.16 1.89
CA MET A 37 -2.72 -1.09 1.35
C MET A 37 -2.69 0.15 2.26
N HIS A 38 -2.72 -0.04 3.58
CA HIS A 38 -2.62 1.08 4.52
C HIS A 38 -1.30 1.82 4.32
N GLY A 39 -0.21 1.09 4.17
CA GLY A 39 1.10 1.67 3.92
C GLY A 39 1.15 2.48 2.64
N TRP A 40 0.56 1.97 1.57
CA TRP A 40 0.52 2.68 0.30
C TRP A 40 -0.32 3.95 0.36
N ILE A 41 -1.44 3.91 1.07
CA ILE A 41 -2.29 5.09 1.23
C ILE A 41 -1.56 6.17 2.03
N ILE A 42 -0.92 5.78 3.12
CA ILE A 42 -0.16 6.72 3.94
C ILE A 42 0.96 7.36 3.11
N ARG A 43 1.67 6.56 2.34
CA ARG A 43 2.73 7.07 1.48
C ARG A 43 2.19 8.07 0.44
N TYR A 44 1.06 7.75 -0.15
CA TYR A 44 0.42 8.65 -1.11
C TYR A 44 0.08 9.99 -0.45
N LEU A 45 -0.46 9.96 0.77
CA LEU A 45 -0.77 11.18 1.51
C LEU A 45 0.48 11.98 1.86
N ILE A 46 1.56 11.30 2.22
CA ILE A 46 2.83 11.98 2.52
C ILE A 46 3.40 12.66 1.29
N GLU A 47 3.37 11.99 0.16
CA GLU A 47 3.90 12.53 -1.09
C GLU A 47 3.07 13.70 -1.64
N ASN A 48 1.84 13.86 -1.16
CA ASN A 48 0.93 14.88 -1.65
C ASN A 48 0.42 15.82 -0.55
N GLN A 49 1.26 16.08 0.46
CA GLN A 49 0.89 16.94 1.58
C GLN A 49 0.63 18.39 1.17
N ASP A 50 1.11 18.79 0.01
CA ASP A 50 0.91 20.12 -0.54
C ASP A 50 -0.46 20.31 -1.20
N LYS A 51 -1.25 19.25 -1.28
CA LYS A 51 -2.56 19.27 -1.93
C LYS A 51 -3.63 18.73 -1.01
N ASP A 52 -4.88 19.09 -1.31
CA ASP A 52 -6.04 18.46 -0.67
C ASP A 52 -6.30 17.13 -1.36
N ILE A 53 -6.30 16.06 -0.60
CA ILE A 53 -6.55 14.72 -1.12
C ILE A 53 -7.93 14.26 -0.66
N TYR A 54 -8.71 13.77 -1.61
CA TYR A 54 -10.06 13.28 -1.36
C TYR A 54 -10.08 11.76 -1.53
N GLN A 55 -11.11 11.13 -0.98
CA GLN A 55 -11.26 9.68 -1.09
C GLN A 55 -11.22 9.21 -2.55
N LYS A 56 -11.86 9.96 -3.45
CA LYS A 56 -11.88 9.60 -4.87
C LYS A 56 -10.48 9.57 -5.49
N ASP A 57 -9.58 10.41 -5.00
CA ASP A 57 -8.20 10.43 -5.48
C ASP A 57 -7.47 9.15 -5.07
N ILE A 58 -7.74 8.67 -3.86
CA ILE A 58 -7.17 7.43 -3.37
C ILE A 58 -7.72 6.24 -4.17
N GLU A 59 -9.03 6.23 -4.44
CA GLU A 59 -9.65 5.20 -5.27
C GLU A 59 -8.97 5.09 -6.62
N LYS A 60 -8.72 6.23 -7.23
CA LYS A 60 -8.09 6.29 -8.54
C LYS A 60 -6.62 5.88 -8.48
N HIS A 61 -5.90 6.38 -7.50
CA HIS A 61 -4.47 6.07 -7.34
C HIS A 61 -4.23 4.58 -7.09
N CYS A 62 -5.04 3.98 -6.25
CA CYS A 62 -4.89 2.57 -5.90
C CYS A 62 -5.62 1.63 -6.85
N SER A 63 -6.42 2.16 -7.76
CA SER A 63 -7.23 1.36 -8.70
C SER A 63 -8.15 0.37 -7.99
N ILE A 64 -8.78 0.80 -6.91
CA ILE A 64 -9.72 -0.04 -6.16
C ILE A 64 -11.06 0.67 -5.98
N GLY A 65 -12.09 -0.13 -5.76
CA GLY A 65 -13.46 0.36 -5.72
C GLY A 65 -13.77 1.19 -4.49
N ARG A 66 -14.81 1.97 -4.60
CA ARG A 66 -15.26 2.90 -3.57
C ARG A 66 -15.55 2.20 -2.23
N SER A 67 -16.27 1.09 -2.28
CA SER A 67 -16.63 0.36 -1.06
C SER A 67 -15.40 -0.11 -0.30
N THR A 68 -14.43 -0.65 -1.02
CA THR A 68 -13.20 -1.15 -0.42
C THR A 68 -12.41 -0.01 0.21
N VAL A 69 -12.26 1.11 -0.50
CA VAL A 69 -11.54 2.27 0.02
C VAL A 69 -12.25 2.82 1.25
N THR A 70 -13.58 2.91 1.21
CA THR A 70 -14.37 3.38 2.36
C THR A 70 -14.06 2.54 3.61
N ASN A 71 -14.08 1.22 3.45
CA ASN A 71 -13.82 0.32 4.58
C ASN A 71 -12.40 0.48 5.11
N ILE A 72 -11.43 0.59 4.21
CA ILE A 72 -10.03 0.77 4.60
C ILE A 72 -9.84 2.09 5.35
N LEU A 73 -10.40 3.18 4.82
CA LEU A 73 -10.26 4.49 5.43
C LEU A 73 -10.97 4.57 6.78
N GLN A 74 -12.13 3.91 6.92
CA GLN A 74 -12.83 3.85 8.20
C GLN A 74 -11.98 3.18 9.27
N LEU A 75 -11.32 2.10 8.91
CA LEU A 75 -10.44 1.40 9.83
C LEU A 75 -9.22 2.25 10.18
N MET A 76 -8.62 2.91 9.20
CA MET A 76 -7.48 3.79 9.44
C MET A 76 -7.86 4.98 10.34
N GLU A 77 -9.05 5.53 10.13
CA GLU A 77 -9.57 6.60 10.97
C GLU A 77 -9.79 6.14 12.40
N LYS A 78 -10.35 4.94 12.56
CA LYS A 78 -10.56 4.34 13.87
C LYS A 78 -9.26 4.13 14.62
N LYS A 79 -8.19 3.79 13.90
CA LYS A 79 -6.87 3.62 14.49
C LYS A 79 -6.14 4.94 14.72
N GLY A 80 -6.73 6.05 14.30
CA GLY A 80 -6.14 7.37 14.48
C GLY A 80 -5.04 7.72 13.49
N LEU A 81 -4.94 6.98 12.39
CA LEU A 81 -3.89 7.21 11.39
C LEU A 81 -4.23 8.34 10.43
N ILE A 82 -5.50 8.55 10.20
CA ILE A 82 -6.02 9.62 9.33
C ILE A 82 -7.23 10.28 9.96
N ARG A 83 -7.59 11.44 9.43
CA ARG A 83 -8.86 12.10 9.70
C ARG A 83 -9.55 12.36 8.38
N ARG A 84 -10.87 12.33 8.40
CA ARG A 84 -11.69 12.65 7.23
C ARG A 84 -12.60 13.82 7.55
N GLU A 85 -12.65 14.80 6.65
CA GLU A 85 -13.48 15.97 6.83
C GLU A 85 -14.42 16.16 5.63
N ALA A 86 -15.66 16.52 5.91
CA ALA A 86 -16.61 16.86 4.86
C ALA A 86 -16.22 18.20 4.25
N VAL A 87 -16.36 18.31 2.93
CA VAL A 87 -16.12 19.57 2.25
C VAL A 87 -17.39 20.44 2.42
N PRO A 88 -17.26 21.73 2.81
CA PRO A 88 -18.42 22.57 3.10
C PRO A 88 -19.46 22.68 1.98
N ASN A 89 -19.02 22.64 0.74
CA ASN A 89 -19.91 22.83 -0.40
C ASN A 89 -20.29 21.53 -1.12
N ASP A 90 -19.75 20.40 -0.70
CA ASP A 90 -20.06 19.11 -1.32
C ASP A 90 -19.94 17.98 -0.30
N ALA A 91 -21.08 17.51 0.17
CA ALA A 91 -21.15 16.44 1.17
C ALA A 91 -20.62 15.09 0.65
N ARG A 92 -20.49 14.94 -0.67
CA ARG A 92 -19.98 13.70 -1.26
C ARG A 92 -18.47 13.61 -1.22
N LEU A 93 -17.79 14.75 -1.07
CA LEU A 93 -16.35 14.78 -1.00
C LEU A 93 -15.90 14.68 0.44
N LYS A 94 -15.00 13.74 0.71
CA LYS A 94 -14.35 13.57 2.01
C LYS A 94 -12.87 13.83 1.84
N LYS A 95 -12.40 14.91 2.45
CA LYS A 95 -10.98 15.22 2.46
C LYS A 95 -10.29 14.28 3.45
N VAL A 96 -9.18 13.69 3.04
CA VAL A 96 -8.42 12.75 3.86
C VAL A 96 -7.13 13.41 4.29
N MET A 97 -6.87 13.40 5.61
CA MET A 97 -5.69 14.04 6.17
C MET A 97 -4.92 13.06 7.03
N LEU A 98 -3.59 13.09 6.89
CA LEU A 98 -2.72 12.27 7.69
C LEU A 98 -2.55 12.88 9.08
N THR A 99 -2.59 12.03 10.12
CA THR A 99 -2.34 12.46 11.50
C THR A 99 -0.86 12.28 11.85
N GLN A 100 -0.43 12.87 12.97
CA GLN A 100 0.92 12.64 13.47
C GLN A 100 1.16 11.16 13.76
N LYS A 101 0.14 10.48 14.28
CA LYS A 101 0.25 9.05 14.54
C LYS A 101 0.45 8.26 13.26
N GLY A 102 -0.27 8.65 12.20
CA GLY A 102 -0.11 8.02 10.89
C GLY A 102 1.28 8.22 10.32
N LEU A 103 1.81 9.43 10.44
CA LEU A 103 3.14 9.75 9.98
C LEU A 103 4.20 8.93 10.71
N LYS A 104 4.09 8.81 12.01
CA LYS A 104 5.03 8.03 12.83
C LYS A 104 4.95 6.53 12.50
N SER A 105 3.74 6.03 12.30
CA SER A 105 3.56 4.63 11.90
C SER A 105 4.26 4.33 10.58
N HIS A 106 4.19 5.28 9.65
CA HIS A 106 4.80 5.10 8.33
C HIS A 106 6.32 4.99 8.42
N GLU A 107 6.96 5.78 9.28
CA GLU A 107 8.42 5.76 9.40
C GLU A 107 8.96 4.37 9.67
N GLY A 108 8.32 3.62 10.56
CA GLY A 108 8.74 2.26 10.85
C GLY A 108 8.42 1.27 9.74
N ILE A 109 7.31 1.45 9.08
CA ILE A 109 6.84 0.53 8.04
C ILE A 109 7.56 0.74 6.72
N GLU A 110 7.91 1.98 6.41
CA GLU A 110 8.62 2.27 5.17
C GLU A 110 9.93 1.49 5.08
N GLN A 111 10.67 1.42 6.17
CA GLN A 111 11.91 0.65 6.21
C GLN A 111 11.66 -0.82 5.92
N LEU A 112 10.60 -1.38 6.50
CA LEU A 112 10.22 -2.77 6.24
C LEU A 112 9.84 -3.01 4.79
N ILE A 113 9.08 -2.08 4.22
CA ILE A 113 8.68 -2.19 2.82
C ILE A 113 9.90 -2.15 1.91
N MET A 114 10.86 -1.26 2.22
CA MET A 114 12.09 -1.17 1.44
C MET A 114 12.90 -2.46 1.54
N GLU A 115 13.02 -3.03 2.72
CA GLU A 115 13.73 -4.30 2.91
C GLU A 115 13.08 -5.43 2.11
N LEU A 116 11.75 -5.51 2.16
CA LEU A 116 11.01 -6.54 1.43
C LEU A 116 11.11 -6.36 -0.07
N ASN A 117 11.04 -5.12 -0.54
CA ASN A 117 11.22 -4.83 -1.96
C ASN A 117 12.61 -5.26 -2.43
N HIS A 118 13.61 -4.98 -1.60
CA HIS A 118 14.98 -5.35 -1.90
C HIS A 118 15.15 -6.87 -1.98
N GLN A 119 14.58 -7.58 -1.01
CA GLN A 119 14.60 -9.04 -1.00
C GLN A 119 13.86 -9.63 -2.20
N MET A 120 12.73 -9.05 -2.57
CA MET A 120 11.97 -9.48 -3.74
C MET A 120 12.77 -9.32 -5.02
N ILE A 121 13.41 -8.16 -5.18
CA ILE A 121 14.22 -7.89 -6.36
C ILE A 121 15.38 -8.88 -6.44
N GLN A 122 16.03 -9.16 -5.33
CA GLN A 122 17.11 -10.13 -5.28
C GLN A 122 16.61 -11.54 -5.64
N GLY A 123 15.45 -11.91 -5.10
CA GLY A 123 14.83 -13.19 -5.41
C GLY A 123 14.46 -13.33 -6.87
N ILE A 124 13.90 -12.31 -7.45
CA ILE A 124 13.55 -12.28 -8.86
C ILE A 124 14.82 -12.36 -9.72
N SER A 125 15.83 -11.57 -9.36
CA SER A 125 17.10 -11.56 -10.07
C SER A 125 17.76 -12.93 -10.04
N ALA A 126 17.78 -13.57 -8.88
CA ALA A 126 18.34 -14.91 -8.74
C ALA A 126 17.51 -15.95 -9.52
N GLY A 127 16.19 -15.83 -9.47
CA GLY A 127 15.31 -16.72 -10.19
C GLY A 127 15.33 -16.53 -11.70
N CYS A 128 15.65 -15.34 -12.14
CA CYS A 128 15.73 -15.05 -13.56
C CYS A 128 17.00 -15.54 -14.22
N ARG A 129 18.07 -15.68 -13.44
CA ARG A 129 19.37 -16.08 -13.99
C ARG A 129 19.32 -17.29 -14.92
N PRO A 130 18.70 -18.39 -14.50
CA PRO A 130 18.68 -19.58 -15.35
C PRO A 130 17.94 -19.38 -16.67
N TYR A 131 17.04 -18.43 -16.70
CA TYR A 131 16.16 -18.25 -17.86
C TYR A 131 16.54 -17.09 -18.74
N HIS A 132 17.10 -16.05 -18.19
CA HIS A 132 17.32 -14.79 -18.90
C HIS A 132 18.77 -14.51 -19.21
N CYS A 133 19.67 -14.93 -18.36
CA CYS A 133 21.09 -14.66 -18.55
C CYS A 133 21.74 -15.64 -19.52
N ASP A 134 21.12 -16.78 -19.74
CA ASP A 134 21.60 -17.79 -20.67
C ASP A 134 21.02 -17.64 -22.05
N GLY A 135 20.05 -16.78 -22.19
CA GLY A 135 19.37 -16.55 -23.45
C GLY A 135 20.04 -15.62 -24.42
#